data_ac11347e0e4fbdc0ee6f5d42d805cc71
#
_entry.id   ac11347e0e4fbdc0ee6f5d42d805cc71
#
_cell.length_a   1.000
_cell.length_b   1.000
_cell.length_c   1.000
_cell.angle_alpha   90.00
_cell.angle_beta   90.00
_cell.angle_gamma   90.00
#
_symmetry.space_group_name_H-M   'P 1'
#
loop_
_entity.id
_entity.type
_entity.pdbx_description
1 polymer ?
#
loop_
_entity_poly.entity_id
_entity_poly.type
_entity_poly.pdbx_seq_one_letter_code
_entity_poly.pdbx_strand_id
1 'polypeptide(L)'
;CTPVGGKILGRAGVDGIHFCTAPETGEMILAVSPANGAEDCIHPVARDFPDFLRLLLACGDTAALEQSWMWDEERFQAFLRENPPTPEGETALAALRARGVTPMEEPYRYLHALQAGFDPGVLRYSREYRELRQETEEELPWRVSFHGGLIGHGGRAGKAIPADTWFTWEGEDWYVPALYRCPEGIVVDILQRVDVEDMWAYCGKWKLTPETDWDAMPEERWLQARGENPFCHDFRAVLTVNGQTLSQRHGCGSVGLPLWP
;
A
#
# COMPACT_ATOMS: atom_id res chain seq x y z
N CYS A 1 8.30 -4.51 -11.77
CA CYS A 1 7.10 -5.05 -12.48
C CYS A 1 6.93 -4.60 -13.94
N THR A 2 7.77 -3.72 -14.51
CA THR A 2 7.68 -3.41 -15.94
C THR A 2 7.85 -4.68 -16.78
N PRO A 3 6.93 -4.99 -17.73
CA PRO A 3 7.06 -6.14 -18.62
C PRO A 3 8.35 -6.09 -19.45
N VAL A 4 8.92 -7.25 -19.76
CA VAL A 4 10.14 -7.35 -20.58
C VAL A 4 9.88 -6.79 -21.98
N GLY A 5 10.75 -5.88 -22.42
CA GLY A 5 10.58 -5.19 -23.70
C GLY A 5 9.53 -4.07 -23.67
N GLY A 6 8.93 -3.80 -22.53
CA GLY A 6 8.00 -2.69 -22.34
C GLY A 6 8.64 -1.34 -22.64
N LYS A 7 7.91 -0.46 -23.33
CA LYS A 7 8.33 0.90 -23.63
C LYS A 7 7.60 1.86 -22.71
N ILE A 8 8.33 2.52 -21.82
CA ILE A 8 7.77 3.51 -20.91
C ILE A 8 7.37 4.75 -21.71
N LEU A 9 6.12 5.19 -21.58
CA LEU A 9 5.56 6.38 -22.19
C LEU A 9 5.67 7.61 -21.28
N GLY A 10 5.51 7.39 -19.98
CA GLY A 10 5.57 8.46 -18.98
C GLY A 10 5.50 7.91 -17.58
N ARG A 11 5.79 8.80 -16.61
CA ARG A 11 5.69 8.50 -15.17
C ARG A 11 4.64 9.38 -14.54
N ALA A 12 4.00 8.88 -13.48
CA ALA A 12 3.01 9.61 -12.73
C ALA A 12 3.36 9.55 -11.23
N GLY A 13 3.26 10.69 -10.56
CA GLY A 13 3.49 10.78 -9.12
C GLY A 13 4.86 10.30 -8.65
N VAL A 14 4.84 9.64 -7.50
CA VAL A 14 5.98 9.03 -6.79
C VAL A 14 5.91 7.50 -6.91
N ASP A 15 6.68 6.75 -6.14
CA ASP A 15 6.58 5.28 -5.98
C ASP A 15 6.80 4.46 -7.28
N GLY A 16 7.38 5.07 -8.30
CA GLY A 16 7.72 4.37 -9.54
C GLY A 16 6.54 4.10 -10.47
N ILE A 17 5.38 4.71 -10.23
CA ILE A 17 4.20 4.60 -11.10
C ILE A 17 4.52 5.09 -12.51
N HIS A 18 4.20 4.31 -13.52
CA HIS A 18 4.44 4.67 -14.91
C HIS A 18 3.46 4.00 -15.87
N PHE A 19 3.38 4.54 -17.07
CA PHE A 19 2.59 3.97 -18.17
C PHE A 19 3.53 3.41 -19.23
N CYS A 20 3.22 2.24 -19.75
CA CYS A 20 4.03 1.59 -20.77
C CYS A 20 3.17 0.80 -21.77
N THR A 21 3.78 0.41 -22.89
CA THR A 21 3.29 -0.66 -23.75
C THR A 21 4.11 -1.92 -23.51
N ALA A 22 3.57 -3.09 -23.86
CA ALA A 22 4.30 -4.35 -23.83
C ALA A 22 4.21 -5.06 -25.18
N PRO A 23 5.24 -5.80 -25.62
CA PRO A 23 5.23 -6.51 -26.90
C PRO A 23 4.03 -7.45 -27.09
N GLU A 24 3.61 -8.08 -25.98
CA GLU A 24 2.55 -9.08 -25.94
C GLU A 24 1.16 -8.47 -26.10
N THR A 25 0.99 -7.19 -25.77
CA THR A 25 -0.29 -6.48 -25.80
C THR A 25 -0.39 -5.46 -26.93
N GLY A 26 0.63 -5.39 -27.79
CA GLY A 26 0.65 -4.51 -28.95
C GLY A 26 0.67 -3.03 -28.57
N GLU A 27 -0.34 -2.28 -28.97
CA GLU A 27 -0.44 -0.83 -28.73
C GLU A 27 -1.13 -0.49 -27.39
N MET A 28 -1.59 -1.50 -26.65
CA MET A 28 -2.28 -1.29 -25.38
C MET A 28 -1.39 -0.58 -24.36
N ILE A 29 -1.95 0.41 -23.70
CA ILE A 29 -1.28 1.15 -22.65
C ILE A 29 -1.62 0.49 -21.31
N LEU A 30 -0.59 0.19 -20.56
CA LEU A 30 -0.65 -0.41 -19.22
C LEU A 30 -0.21 0.62 -18.17
N ALA A 31 -0.92 0.72 -17.08
CA ALA A 31 -0.46 1.36 -15.87
C ALA A 31 0.32 0.33 -15.03
N VAL A 32 1.48 0.73 -14.54
CA VAL A 32 2.35 -0.08 -13.69
C VAL A 32 2.52 0.64 -12.37
N SER A 33 2.04 0.03 -11.31
CA SER A 33 2.04 0.58 -9.93
C SER A 33 2.77 -0.38 -9.00
N PRO A 34 4.09 -0.25 -8.85
CA PRO A 34 4.91 -1.22 -8.10
C PRO A 34 4.48 -1.41 -6.64
N ALA A 35 3.86 -0.41 -6.03
CA ALA A 35 3.41 -0.45 -4.64
C ALA A 35 2.19 -1.35 -4.40
N ASN A 36 1.42 -1.70 -5.44
CA ASN A 36 0.19 -2.49 -5.31
C ASN A 36 0.42 -4.01 -5.13
N GLY A 37 1.67 -4.43 -5.03
CA GLY A 37 2.00 -5.85 -4.92
C GLY A 37 2.08 -6.55 -6.28
N ALA A 38 2.40 -7.84 -6.24
CA ALA A 38 2.74 -8.58 -7.46
C ALA A 38 1.53 -8.89 -8.35
N GLU A 39 0.34 -9.07 -7.76
CA GLU A 39 -0.88 -9.43 -8.48
C GLU A 39 -1.56 -8.22 -9.11
N ASP A 40 -1.54 -7.08 -8.42
CA ASP A 40 -2.27 -5.87 -8.77
C ASP A 40 -1.37 -4.74 -9.29
N CYS A 41 -0.14 -5.05 -9.69
CA CYS A 41 0.81 -4.02 -10.10
C CYS A 41 0.65 -3.57 -11.56
N ILE A 42 -0.14 -4.25 -12.39
CA ILE A 42 -0.32 -3.90 -13.80
C ILE A 42 -1.79 -4.01 -14.21
N HIS A 43 -2.31 -2.90 -14.73
CA HIS A 43 -3.67 -2.83 -15.25
C HIS A 43 -3.70 -2.16 -16.61
N PRO A 44 -4.53 -2.64 -17.58
CA PRO A 44 -4.70 -1.95 -18.84
C PRO A 44 -5.53 -0.69 -18.64
N VAL A 45 -5.12 0.39 -19.30
CA VAL A 45 -5.79 1.70 -19.22
C VAL A 45 -6.30 2.20 -20.57
N ALA A 46 -5.69 1.79 -21.68
CA ALA A 46 -6.18 2.14 -23.01
C ALA A 46 -5.81 1.07 -24.04
N ARG A 47 -6.61 0.91 -25.09
CA ARG A 47 -6.31 -0.02 -26.19
C ARG A 47 -5.15 0.46 -27.04
N ASP A 48 -4.98 1.78 -27.13
CA ASP A 48 -3.94 2.43 -27.89
C ASP A 48 -3.67 3.84 -27.35
N PHE A 49 -2.68 4.52 -27.93
CA PHE A 49 -2.30 5.86 -27.50
C PHE A 49 -3.37 6.94 -27.81
N PRO A 50 -4.11 6.92 -28.93
CA PRO A 50 -5.26 7.79 -29.13
C PRO A 50 -6.32 7.68 -28.04
N ASP A 51 -6.75 6.48 -27.66
CA ASP A 51 -7.71 6.29 -26.59
C ASP A 51 -7.15 6.75 -25.23
N PHE A 52 -5.86 6.57 -24.97
CA PHE A 52 -5.20 7.09 -23.78
C PHE A 52 -5.31 8.62 -23.69
N LEU A 53 -5.08 9.34 -24.78
CA LEU A 53 -5.22 10.81 -24.82
C LEU A 53 -6.67 11.25 -24.61
N ARG A 54 -7.65 10.52 -25.15
CA ARG A 54 -9.08 10.78 -24.93
C ARG A 54 -9.49 10.57 -23.48
N LEU A 55 -8.94 9.54 -22.83
CA LEU A 55 -9.14 9.27 -21.40
C LEU A 55 -8.51 10.37 -20.53
N LEU A 56 -7.30 10.82 -20.85
CA LEU A 56 -6.69 11.96 -20.16
C LEU A 56 -7.56 13.20 -20.23
N LEU A 57 -8.16 13.49 -21.40
CA LEU A 57 -9.09 14.60 -21.54
C LEU A 57 -10.38 14.43 -20.74
N ALA A 58 -10.86 13.21 -20.58
CA ALA A 58 -12.08 12.92 -19.84
C ALA A 58 -11.85 12.94 -18.33
N CYS A 59 -10.71 12.44 -17.87
CA CYS A 59 -10.38 12.27 -16.45
C CYS A 59 -9.60 13.45 -15.86
N GLY A 60 -8.96 14.25 -16.69
CA GLY A 60 -8.18 15.41 -16.25
C GLY A 60 -6.79 15.09 -15.73
N ASP A 61 -6.54 13.86 -15.27
CA ASP A 61 -5.28 13.39 -14.71
C ASP A 61 -5.05 11.89 -14.97
N THR A 62 -3.81 11.47 -14.82
CA THR A 62 -3.40 10.07 -14.93
C THR A 62 -3.72 9.22 -13.69
N ALA A 63 -3.89 9.85 -12.53
CA ALA A 63 -4.17 9.14 -11.28
C ALA A 63 -5.51 8.38 -11.35
N ALA A 64 -6.54 8.99 -11.94
CA ALA A 64 -7.82 8.30 -12.16
C ALA A 64 -7.68 7.06 -13.04
N LEU A 65 -6.79 7.08 -14.02
CA LEU A 65 -6.55 5.95 -14.91
C LEU A 65 -5.81 4.81 -14.21
N GLU A 66 -4.84 5.16 -13.38
CA GLU A 66 -4.03 4.20 -12.64
C GLU A 66 -4.82 3.49 -11.55
N GLN A 67 -5.75 4.18 -10.88
CA GLN A 67 -6.48 3.67 -9.72
C GLN A 67 -7.88 3.13 -10.05
N SER A 68 -8.39 3.35 -11.25
CA SER A 68 -9.77 3.00 -11.66
C SER A 68 -10.16 1.54 -11.42
N TRP A 69 -9.20 0.62 -11.44
CA TRP A 69 -9.42 -0.81 -11.27
C TRP A 69 -9.95 -1.17 -9.87
N MET A 70 -9.67 -0.33 -8.84
CA MET A 70 -10.10 -0.53 -7.46
C MET A 70 -11.47 0.08 -7.16
N TRP A 71 -12.03 0.92 -8.06
CA TRP A 71 -13.18 1.74 -7.76
C TRP A 71 -14.44 1.28 -8.48
N ASP A 72 -15.57 1.48 -7.83
CA ASP A 72 -16.87 1.52 -8.49
C ASP A 72 -17.06 2.86 -9.22
N GLU A 73 -18.15 2.98 -9.97
CA GLU A 73 -18.45 4.17 -10.76
C GLU A 73 -18.68 5.41 -9.89
N GLU A 74 -19.30 5.24 -8.74
CA GLU A 74 -19.59 6.33 -7.79
C GLU A 74 -18.28 6.93 -7.25
N ARG A 75 -17.36 6.08 -6.81
CA ARG A 75 -16.04 6.50 -6.31
C ARG A 75 -15.19 7.12 -7.42
N PHE A 76 -15.22 6.54 -8.62
CA PHE A 76 -14.51 7.11 -9.78
C PHE A 76 -15.00 8.53 -10.08
N GLN A 77 -16.31 8.75 -10.14
CA GLN A 77 -16.88 10.07 -10.38
C GLN A 77 -16.63 11.05 -9.23
N ALA A 78 -16.63 10.57 -7.99
CA ALA A 78 -16.28 11.39 -6.84
C ALA A 78 -14.82 11.86 -6.94
N PHE A 79 -13.90 10.95 -7.24
CA PHE A 79 -12.48 11.29 -7.41
C PHE A 79 -12.24 12.38 -8.47
N LEU A 80 -12.89 12.29 -9.64
CA LEU A 80 -12.76 13.30 -10.68
C LEU A 80 -13.24 14.69 -10.22
N ARG A 81 -14.29 14.75 -9.40
CA ARG A 81 -14.79 16.02 -8.84
C ARG A 81 -13.87 16.60 -7.78
N GLU A 82 -13.28 15.75 -6.97
CA GLU A 82 -12.41 16.12 -5.83
C GLU A 82 -11.01 16.53 -6.29
N ASN A 83 -10.56 16.02 -7.44
CA ASN A 83 -9.22 16.21 -7.97
C ASN A 83 -9.25 16.85 -9.38
N PRO A 84 -9.62 18.14 -9.48
CA PRO A 84 -9.58 18.84 -10.76
C PRO A 84 -8.12 18.97 -11.25
N PRO A 85 -7.90 19.08 -12.57
CA PRO A 85 -6.58 19.26 -13.14
C PRO A 85 -5.83 20.45 -12.54
N THR A 86 -4.52 20.30 -12.35
CA THR A 86 -3.66 21.44 -11.98
C THR A 86 -3.58 22.45 -13.11
N PRO A 87 -3.15 23.71 -12.87
CA PRO A 87 -2.96 24.69 -13.94
C PRO A 87 -2.05 24.20 -15.08
N GLU A 88 -0.99 23.48 -14.73
CA GLU A 88 -0.07 22.87 -15.71
C GLU A 88 -0.77 21.74 -16.48
N GLY A 89 -1.53 20.87 -15.78
CA GLY A 89 -2.35 19.84 -16.37
C GLY A 89 -3.37 20.40 -17.33
N GLU A 90 -4.11 21.46 -16.94
CA GLU A 90 -5.08 22.11 -17.82
C GLU A 90 -4.44 22.70 -19.08
N THR A 91 -3.21 23.23 -18.97
CA THR A 91 -2.46 23.68 -20.15
C THR A 91 -2.17 22.54 -21.12
N ALA A 92 -1.77 21.38 -20.61
CA ALA A 92 -1.54 20.20 -21.44
C ALA A 92 -2.84 19.67 -22.08
N LEU A 93 -3.93 19.62 -21.31
CA LEU A 93 -5.26 19.22 -21.82
C LEU A 93 -5.80 20.17 -22.88
N ALA A 94 -5.59 21.49 -22.73
CA ALA A 94 -5.94 22.48 -23.72
C ALA A 94 -5.15 22.29 -25.02
N ALA A 95 -3.89 21.92 -24.95
CA ALA A 95 -3.07 21.60 -26.11
C ALA A 95 -3.56 20.35 -26.86
N LEU A 96 -4.11 19.36 -26.18
CA LEU A 96 -4.74 18.19 -26.80
C LEU A 96 -6.05 18.56 -27.50
N ARG A 97 -6.91 19.36 -26.84
CA ARG A 97 -8.15 19.87 -27.46
C ARG A 97 -7.85 20.68 -28.72
N ALA A 98 -6.84 21.53 -28.71
CA ALA A 98 -6.41 22.31 -29.87
C ALA A 98 -5.93 21.45 -31.06
N ARG A 99 -5.51 20.21 -30.79
CA ARG A 99 -5.15 19.21 -31.81
C ARG A 99 -6.34 18.34 -32.29
N GLY A 100 -7.54 18.63 -31.81
CA GLY A 100 -8.75 17.91 -32.19
C GLY A 100 -9.00 16.62 -31.44
N VAL A 101 -8.27 16.35 -30.32
CA VAL A 101 -8.58 15.21 -29.45
C VAL A 101 -9.90 15.51 -28.75
N THR A 102 -10.83 14.55 -28.76
CA THR A 102 -12.11 14.63 -28.05
C THR A 102 -12.08 13.75 -26.83
N PRO A 103 -12.71 14.15 -25.70
CA PRO A 103 -12.73 13.31 -24.50
C PRO A 103 -13.48 11.99 -24.75
N MET A 104 -13.14 10.97 -23.97
CA MET A 104 -13.89 9.71 -23.91
C MET A 104 -15.26 9.98 -23.30
N GLU A 105 -16.35 9.48 -23.88
CA GLU A 105 -17.71 9.75 -23.40
C GLU A 105 -18.04 9.05 -22.09
N GLU A 106 -17.66 7.77 -21.95
CA GLU A 106 -17.91 6.92 -20.78
C GLU A 106 -16.59 6.32 -20.26
N PRO A 107 -15.71 7.13 -19.65
CA PRO A 107 -14.36 6.69 -19.30
C PRO A 107 -14.35 5.53 -18.30
N TYR A 108 -15.21 5.55 -17.28
CA TYR A 108 -15.31 4.46 -16.32
C TYR A 108 -15.69 3.14 -16.98
N ARG A 109 -16.74 3.15 -17.78
CA ARG A 109 -17.23 1.94 -18.48
C ARG A 109 -16.17 1.38 -19.43
N TYR A 110 -15.48 2.27 -20.14
CA TYR A 110 -14.38 1.88 -21.04
C TYR A 110 -13.26 1.17 -20.26
N LEU A 111 -12.76 1.79 -19.17
CA LEU A 111 -11.69 1.25 -18.34
C LEU A 111 -12.09 -0.10 -17.74
N HIS A 112 -13.26 -0.19 -17.14
CA HIS A 112 -13.77 -1.42 -16.54
C HIS A 112 -13.93 -2.57 -17.51
N ALA A 113 -14.46 -2.29 -18.71
CA ALA A 113 -14.59 -3.31 -19.76
C ALA A 113 -13.22 -3.79 -20.28
N LEU A 114 -12.24 -2.89 -20.36
CA LEU A 114 -10.88 -3.23 -20.77
C LEU A 114 -10.18 -4.09 -19.71
N GLN A 115 -10.30 -3.72 -18.44
CA GLN A 115 -9.70 -4.42 -17.28
C GLN A 115 -10.32 -5.80 -17.07
N ALA A 116 -11.63 -5.93 -17.19
CA ALA A 116 -12.34 -7.21 -17.07
C ALA A 116 -11.95 -8.25 -18.13
N GLY A 117 -11.51 -7.79 -19.30
CA GLY A 117 -11.06 -8.66 -20.39
C GLY A 117 -9.57 -8.91 -20.46
N PHE A 118 -8.81 -8.38 -19.51
CA PHE A 118 -7.35 -8.47 -19.52
C PHE A 118 -6.84 -9.65 -18.71
N ASP A 119 -5.97 -10.45 -19.33
CA ASP A 119 -5.23 -11.52 -18.67
C ASP A 119 -3.78 -11.06 -18.45
N PRO A 120 -3.35 -10.75 -17.20
CA PRO A 120 -1.97 -10.38 -16.93
C PRO A 120 -0.96 -11.52 -17.18
N GLY A 121 -1.44 -12.76 -17.29
CA GLY A 121 -0.61 -13.94 -17.57
C GLY A 121 0.04 -13.92 -18.95
N VAL A 122 -0.45 -13.09 -19.90
CA VAL A 122 0.17 -12.93 -21.22
C VAL A 122 1.48 -12.14 -21.18
N LEU A 123 1.71 -11.37 -20.10
CA LEU A 123 2.89 -10.52 -19.98
C LEU A 123 4.13 -11.33 -19.59
N ARG A 124 5.27 -10.96 -20.16
CA ARG A 124 6.57 -11.52 -19.75
C ARG A 124 7.27 -10.61 -18.77
N TYR A 125 7.72 -11.19 -17.68
CA TYR A 125 8.47 -10.50 -16.64
C TYR A 125 9.95 -10.94 -16.63
N SER A 126 10.82 -10.09 -16.10
CA SER A 126 12.21 -10.45 -15.87
C SER A 126 12.30 -11.66 -14.93
N ARG A 127 13.44 -12.38 -14.99
CA ARG A 127 13.68 -13.51 -14.10
C ARG A 127 13.61 -13.10 -12.64
N GLU A 128 14.23 -11.97 -12.30
CA GLU A 128 14.24 -11.43 -10.94
C GLU A 128 12.82 -11.10 -10.45
N TYR A 129 11.97 -10.51 -11.31
CA TYR A 129 10.59 -10.20 -10.94
C TYR A 129 9.73 -11.46 -10.80
N ARG A 130 9.95 -12.47 -11.64
CA ARG A 130 9.27 -13.77 -11.51
C ARG A 130 9.68 -14.49 -10.23
N GLU A 131 10.96 -14.43 -9.86
CA GLU A 131 11.46 -14.98 -8.59
C GLU A 131 10.82 -14.26 -7.41
N LEU A 132 10.75 -12.92 -7.43
CA LEU A 132 10.02 -12.12 -6.42
C LEU A 132 8.53 -12.46 -6.36
N ARG A 133 7.89 -12.69 -7.51
CA ARG A 133 6.48 -13.07 -7.60
C ARG A 133 6.24 -14.49 -7.11
N GLN A 134 7.08 -15.42 -7.49
CA GLN A 134 7.05 -16.80 -7.00
C GLN A 134 7.31 -16.87 -5.50
N GLU A 135 8.19 -16.01 -4.98
CA GLU A 135 8.43 -15.90 -3.54
C GLU A 135 7.24 -15.33 -2.77
N THR A 136 6.35 -14.56 -3.42
CA THR A 136 5.06 -14.13 -2.86
C THR A 136 3.93 -15.13 -3.08
N GLU A 137 3.98 -15.92 -4.14
CA GLU A 137 3.02 -16.99 -4.46
C GLU A 137 3.39 -18.33 -3.80
N GLU A 138 4.68 -18.63 -3.59
CA GLU A 138 5.07 -19.70 -2.69
C GLU A 138 4.62 -19.25 -1.29
N GLU A 139 3.52 -19.79 -0.80
CA GLU A 139 3.20 -19.81 0.61
C GLU A 139 4.48 -20.23 1.32
N LEU A 140 5.18 -19.27 1.91
CA LEU A 140 6.35 -19.59 2.72
C LEU A 140 5.87 -20.65 3.69
N PRO A 141 6.44 -21.86 3.68
CA PRO A 141 5.91 -22.97 4.48
C PRO A 141 5.88 -22.59 5.96
N TRP A 142 6.44 -21.44 6.27
CA TRP A 142 6.52 -20.95 7.63
C TRP A 142 6.85 -19.46 7.68
N ARG A 143 6.11 -18.69 8.49
CA ARG A 143 6.38 -17.28 8.72
C ARG A 143 6.37 -16.95 10.22
N VAL A 144 7.11 -15.92 10.58
CA VAL A 144 7.06 -15.32 11.92
C VAL A 144 6.48 -13.93 11.79
N SER A 145 5.42 -13.67 12.55
CA SER A 145 4.78 -12.36 12.62
C SER A 145 4.87 -11.85 14.04
N PHE A 146 5.18 -10.56 14.18
CA PHE A 146 5.18 -9.88 15.45
C PHE A 146 3.92 -9.01 15.52
N HIS A 147 3.21 -9.12 16.61
CA HIS A 147 2.06 -8.28 16.89
C HIS A 147 2.24 -7.62 18.25
N GLY A 148 2.00 -6.32 18.32
CA GLY A 148 1.90 -5.58 19.57
C GLY A 148 0.45 -5.19 19.78
N GLY A 149 -0.14 -5.59 20.90
CA GLY A 149 -1.49 -5.15 21.24
C GLY A 149 -2.23 -6.11 22.15
N LEU A 150 -3.29 -5.63 22.79
CA LEU A 150 -4.12 -6.39 23.73
C LEU A 150 -4.95 -7.49 23.05
N ILE A 151 -5.03 -7.53 21.76
CA ILE A 151 -5.93 -8.42 21.02
C ILE A 151 -5.23 -9.71 20.54
N GLY A 152 -3.94 -9.87 20.87
CA GLY A 152 -3.17 -11.04 20.49
C GLY A 152 -3.11 -11.25 18.97
N HIS A 153 -2.63 -12.38 18.54
CA HIS A 153 -2.37 -12.83 17.16
C HIS A 153 -3.41 -12.51 16.06
N GLY A 154 -4.06 -11.33 16.11
CA GLY A 154 -4.99 -10.86 15.07
C GLY A 154 -6.21 -11.77 14.84
N GLY A 155 -6.67 -12.46 15.90
CA GLY A 155 -7.82 -13.38 15.83
C GLY A 155 -7.53 -14.75 15.20
N ARG A 156 -6.28 -15.04 14.83
CA ARG A 156 -5.90 -16.34 14.30
C ARG A 156 -5.71 -17.35 15.44
N ALA A 157 -6.42 -18.46 15.37
CA ALA A 157 -6.30 -19.54 16.35
C ALA A 157 -4.93 -20.20 16.24
N GLY A 158 -4.08 -20.02 17.25
CA GLY A 158 -2.79 -20.67 17.38
C GLY A 158 -2.67 -21.38 18.74
N LYS A 159 -1.81 -22.40 18.82
CA LYS A 159 -1.49 -23.02 20.10
C LYS A 159 -0.48 -22.12 20.83
N ALA A 160 -0.88 -21.57 21.97
CA ALA A 160 0.00 -20.77 22.81
C ALA A 160 1.13 -21.62 23.41
N ILE A 161 2.34 -21.10 23.32
CA ILE A 161 3.54 -21.59 24.00
C ILE A 161 3.94 -20.47 24.96
N PRO A 162 3.75 -20.62 26.28
CA PRO A 162 4.08 -19.57 27.24
C PRO A 162 5.56 -19.20 27.14
N ALA A 163 5.85 -17.90 27.06
CA ALA A 163 7.21 -17.36 27.11
C ALA A 163 7.48 -16.64 28.42
N ASP A 164 6.48 -15.90 28.92
CA ASP A 164 6.52 -15.16 30.20
C ASP A 164 7.85 -14.44 30.41
N THR A 165 8.30 -13.69 29.39
CA THR A 165 9.63 -13.10 29.35
C THR A 165 9.55 -11.59 29.34
N TRP A 166 10.24 -10.95 30.27
CA TRP A 166 10.46 -9.51 30.32
C TRP A 166 11.84 -9.16 29.80
N PHE A 167 11.94 -8.05 29.12
CA PHE A 167 13.22 -7.48 28.70
C PHE A 167 13.12 -5.94 28.64
N THR A 168 14.26 -5.27 28.74
CA THR A 168 14.35 -3.81 28.60
C THR A 168 14.99 -3.47 27.26
N TRP A 169 14.34 -2.59 26.51
CA TRP A 169 14.87 -2.08 25.25
C TRP A 169 14.59 -0.57 25.14
N GLU A 170 15.62 0.20 24.82
CA GLU A 170 15.59 1.68 24.78
C GLU A 170 15.08 2.35 26.05
N GLY A 171 15.30 1.71 27.21
CA GLY A 171 14.87 2.23 28.50
C GLY A 171 13.46 1.83 28.91
N GLU A 172 12.72 1.21 28.02
CA GLU A 172 11.34 0.76 28.21
C GLU A 172 11.28 -0.72 28.57
N ASP A 173 10.28 -1.10 29.36
CA ASP A 173 10.03 -2.48 29.73
C ASP A 173 9.07 -3.15 28.75
N TRP A 174 9.47 -4.29 28.26
CA TRP A 174 8.73 -5.08 27.28
C TRP A 174 8.44 -6.48 27.79
N TYR A 175 7.31 -7.01 27.39
CA TYR A 175 6.84 -8.32 27.82
C TYR A 175 6.40 -9.18 26.63
N VAL A 176 6.87 -10.42 26.60
CA VAL A 176 6.44 -11.45 25.66
C VAL A 176 5.64 -12.51 26.43
N PRO A 177 4.30 -12.46 26.40
CA PRO A 177 3.46 -13.43 27.12
C PRO A 177 3.58 -14.82 26.57
N ALA A 178 3.53 -14.95 25.25
CA ALA A 178 3.55 -16.24 24.57
C ALA A 178 4.00 -16.13 23.13
N LEU A 179 4.41 -17.26 22.58
CA LEU A 179 4.49 -17.47 21.13
C LEU A 179 3.29 -18.33 20.72
N TYR A 180 2.68 -18.00 19.59
CA TYR A 180 1.52 -18.74 19.08
C TYR A 180 1.92 -19.52 17.84
N ARG A 181 1.83 -20.84 17.92
CA ARG A 181 2.06 -21.71 16.77
C ARG A 181 0.79 -21.79 15.94
N CYS A 182 0.81 -21.12 14.79
CA CYS A 182 -0.25 -21.13 13.80
C CYS A 182 0.08 -22.09 12.62
N PRO A 183 -0.88 -22.44 11.78
CA PRO A 183 -0.61 -23.27 10.59
C PRO A 183 0.44 -22.66 9.66
N GLU A 184 0.45 -21.31 9.53
CA GLU A 184 1.33 -20.58 8.62
C GLU A 184 2.65 -20.14 9.28
N GLY A 185 2.91 -20.50 10.56
CA GLY A 185 4.15 -20.10 11.25
C GLY A 185 3.98 -19.79 12.73
N ILE A 186 4.78 -18.84 13.21
CA ILE A 186 4.72 -18.36 14.59
C ILE A 186 4.30 -16.90 14.63
N VAL A 187 3.39 -16.59 15.53
CA VAL A 187 3.06 -15.22 15.93
C VAL A 187 3.66 -14.95 17.30
N VAL A 188 4.27 -13.80 17.46
CA VAL A 188 4.87 -13.35 18.72
C VAL A 188 4.20 -12.05 19.14
N ASP A 189 3.53 -12.05 20.29
CA ASP A 189 3.03 -10.83 20.88
C ASP A 189 4.14 -10.17 21.69
N ILE A 190 4.37 -8.89 21.45
CA ILE A 190 5.31 -8.06 22.21
C ILE A 190 4.51 -6.90 22.78
N LEU A 191 4.49 -6.78 24.09
CA LEU A 191 3.77 -5.75 24.82
C LEU A 191 4.75 -4.78 25.45
N GLN A 192 4.51 -3.49 25.30
CA GLN A 192 5.24 -2.45 26.02
C GLN A 192 4.51 -2.15 27.34
N ARG A 193 5.27 -2.05 28.42
CA ARG A 193 4.76 -1.47 29.67
C ARG A 193 4.74 0.04 29.52
N VAL A 194 3.57 0.64 29.68
CA VAL A 194 3.37 2.07 29.53
C VAL A 194 2.97 2.67 30.87
N ASP A 195 3.55 3.81 31.21
CA ASP A 195 3.04 4.60 32.32
C ASP A 195 1.76 5.32 31.91
N VAL A 196 0.71 5.16 32.69
CA VAL A 196 -0.61 5.75 32.43
C VAL A 196 -0.54 7.27 32.47
N GLU A 197 0.33 7.85 33.32
CA GLU A 197 0.49 9.32 33.42
C GLU A 197 1.12 9.88 32.14
N ASP A 198 2.11 9.20 31.55
CA ASP A 198 2.72 9.60 30.28
C ASP A 198 1.73 9.51 29.11
N MET A 199 0.90 8.47 29.12
CA MET A 199 -0.17 8.32 28.12
C MET A 199 -1.19 9.46 28.20
N TRP A 200 -1.58 9.82 29.41
CA TRP A 200 -2.54 10.94 29.61
C TRP A 200 -1.92 12.29 29.24
N ALA A 201 -0.65 12.50 29.59
CA ALA A 201 0.09 13.71 29.21
C ALA A 201 0.15 13.85 27.68
N TYR A 202 0.46 12.77 26.96
CA TYR A 202 0.47 12.74 25.51
C TYR A 202 -0.92 13.03 24.92
N CYS A 203 -1.95 12.31 25.38
CA CYS A 203 -3.31 12.50 24.91
C CYS A 203 -3.82 13.93 25.20
N GLY A 204 -3.52 14.45 26.37
CA GLY A 204 -3.89 15.83 26.77
C GLY A 204 -3.19 16.87 25.90
N LYS A 205 -1.89 16.72 25.63
CA LYS A 205 -1.11 17.60 24.76
C LYS A 205 -1.72 17.71 23.38
N TRP A 206 -2.06 16.58 22.79
CA TRP A 206 -2.56 16.50 21.41
C TRP A 206 -4.10 16.58 21.34
N LYS A 207 -4.79 16.71 22.49
CA LYS A 207 -6.25 16.74 22.60
C LYS A 207 -6.89 15.54 21.90
N LEU A 208 -6.32 14.37 22.15
CA LEU A 208 -6.84 13.12 21.61
C LEU A 208 -7.93 12.57 22.54
N THR A 209 -8.96 12.01 21.96
CA THR A 209 -10.07 11.33 22.64
C THR A 209 -10.38 10.02 21.91
N PRO A 210 -11.15 9.09 22.50
CA PRO A 210 -11.59 7.88 21.81
C PRO A 210 -12.34 8.17 20.49
N GLU A 211 -12.98 9.34 20.41
CA GLU A 211 -13.74 9.79 19.25
C GLU A 211 -12.89 10.61 18.26
N THR A 212 -11.58 10.72 18.49
CA THR A 212 -10.71 11.46 17.58
C THR A 212 -10.74 10.83 16.19
N ASP A 213 -11.21 11.60 15.23
CA ASP A 213 -11.16 11.23 13.82
C ASP A 213 -9.75 11.53 13.28
N TRP A 214 -8.97 10.46 13.10
CA TRP A 214 -7.59 10.56 12.64
C TRP A 214 -7.52 10.96 11.17
N ASP A 215 -8.50 10.55 10.36
CA ASP A 215 -8.54 10.85 8.93
C ASP A 215 -8.90 12.32 8.67
N ALA A 216 -9.63 12.94 9.59
CA ALA A 216 -9.95 14.37 9.54
C ALA A 216 -8.87 15.27 10.15
N MET A 217 -7.80 14.69 10.73
CA MET A 217 -6.72 15.48 11.33
C MET A 217 -5.83 16.07 10.23
N PRO A 218 -5.48 17.39 10.30
CA PRO A 218 -4.51 17.99 9.37
C PRO A 218 -3.18 17.22 9.37
N GLU A 219 -2.63 16.95 8.20
CA GLU A 219 -1.44 16.12 8.00
C GLU A 219 -0.24 16.59 8.84
N GLU A 220 0.02 17.90 8.89
CA GLU A 220 1.10 18.47 9.69
C GLU A 220 0.94 18.15 11.18
N ARG A 221 -0.28 18.27 11.70
CA ARG A 221 -0.59 17.93 13.09
C ARG A 221 -0.47 16.44 13.35
N TRP A 222 -0.91 15.62 12.41
CA TRP A 222 -0.78 14.16 12.49
C TRP A 222 0.68 13.72 12.53
N LEU A 223 1.53 14.28 11.65
CA LEU A 223 2.96 13.99 11.60
C LEU A 223 3.67 14.39 12.90
N GLN A 224 3.33 15.57 13.46
CA GLN A 224 3.89 16.01 14.72
C GLN A 224 3.44 15.12 15.89
N ALA A 225 2.14 14.83 15.98
CA ALA A 225 1.60 13.94 17.01
C ALA A 225 2.24 12.55 16.93
N ARG A 226 2.39 11.99 15.73
CA ARG A 226 3.04 10.70 15.51
C ARG A 226 4.53 10.72 15.90
N GLY A 227 5.26 11.79 15.53
CA GLY A 227 6.68 11.93 15.85
C GLY A 227 6.98 12.11 17.34
N GLU A 228 5.99 12.58 18.10
CA GLU A 228 6.11 12.75 19.56
C GLU A 228 5.38 11.65 20.36
N ASN A 229 4.82 10.65 19.67
CA ASN A 229 4.15 9.54 20.34
C ASN A 229 5.18 8.64 21.04
N PRO A 230 5.20 8.60 22.37
CA PRO A 230 6.16 7.78 23.12
C PRO A 230 5.91 6.28 22.99
N PHE A 231 4.79 5.89 22.39
CA PHE A 231 4.39 4.49 22.20
C PHE A 231 4.60 4.02 20.75
N CYS A 232 5.16 4.87 19.90
CA CYS A 232 5.44 4.55 18.51
C CYS A 232 6.93 4.18 18.37
N HIS A 233 7.21 2.92 18.12
CA HIS A 233 8.57 2.41 17.97
C HIS A 233 8.75 1.79 16.59
N ASP A 234 9.84 2.12 15.93
CA ASP A 234 10.25 1.47 14.69
C ASP A 234 11.06 0.22 15.02
N PHE A 235 10.47 -0.95 14.84
CA PHE A 235 11.15 -2.22 15.05
C PHE A 235 11.87 -2.70 13.80
N ARG A 236 13.10 -3.10 14.00
CA ARG A 236 13.81 -3.91 13.03
C ARG A 236 14.13 -5.26 13.66
N ALA A 237 13.23 -6.21 13.48
CA ALA A 237 13.43 -7.55 14.02
C ALA A 237 14.46 -8.33 13.18
N VAL A 238 15.44 -8.95 13.86
CA VAL A 238 16.33 -9.94 13.26
C VAL A 238 16.06 -11.26 13.95
N LEU A 239 15.55 -12.22 13.21
CA LEU A 239 15.24 -13.53 13.74
C LEU A 239 16.36 -14.52 13.38
N THR A 240 16.90 -15.19 14.38
CA THR A 240 17.87 -16.26 14.21
C THR A 240 17.31 -17.56 14.75
N VAL A 241 17.21 -18.58 13.90
CA VAL A 241 16.75 -19.91 14.28
C VAL A 241 17.84 -20.91 14.02
N ASN A 242 18.23 -21.66 15.03
CA ASN A 242 19.34 -22.64 14.95
C ASN A 242 20.66 -22.07 14.35
N GLY A 243 20.95 -20.81 14.67
CA GLY A 243 22.13 -20.12 14.17
C GLY A 243 22.02 -19.56 12.74
N GLN A 244 20.89 -19.74 12.08
CA GLN A 244 20.61 -19.12 10.78
C GLN A 244 19.75 -17.87 10.96
N THR A 245 20.25 -16.74 10.46
CA THR A 245 19.48 -15.50 10.41
C THR A 245 18.52 -15.54 9.24
N LEU A 246 17.23 -15.37 9.53
CA LEU A 246 16.21 -15.29 8.50
C LEU A 246 16.17 -13.88 7.91
N SER A 247 16.09 -13.80 6.59
CA SER A 247 16.01 -12.51 5.89
C SER A 247 14.66 -11.86 6.17
N GLN A 248 14.69 -10.58 6.53
CA GLN A 248 13.48 -9.77 6.66
C GLN A 248 13.08 -9.27 5.27
N ARG A 249 11.88 -9.61 4.81
CA ARG A 249 11.37 -9.19 3.51
C ARG A 249 10.49 -7.94 3.57
N HIS A 250 9.97 -7.61 4.75
CA HIS A 250 9.09 -6.47 4.93
C HIS A 250 9.55 -5.62 6.11
N GLY A 251 9.36 -4.31 6.02
CA GLY A 251 9.55 -3.40 7.13
C GLY A 251 8.51 -3.68 8.21
N CYS A 252 8.89 -3.54 9.47
CA CYS A 252 7.94 -3.55 10.58
C CYS A 252 7.83 -2.13 11.11
N GLY A 253 6.60 -1.65 11.20
CA GLY A 253 6.28 -0.48 11.99
C GLY A 253 5.40 -0.91 13.15
N SER A 254 5.62 -0.37 14.33
CA SER A 254 4.64 -0.48 15.39
C SER A 254 3.83 0.80 15.44
N VAL A 255 2.53 0.66 15.53
CA VAL A 255 1.65 1.77 15.88
C VAL A 255 1.13 1.50 17.27
N GLY A 256 1.65 2.21 18.26
CA GLY A 256 1.02 2.29 19.57
C GLY A 256 -0.20 3.20 19.46
N LEU A 257 -1.39 2.66 19.48
CA LEU A 257 -2.58 3.45 19.76
C LEU A 257 -2.65 3.66 21.27
N PRO A 258 -2.94 4.87 21.76
CA PRO A 258 -3.18 5.07 23.17
C PRO A 258 -4.32 4.17 23.60
N LEU A 259 -4.09 3.38 24.64
CA LEU A 259 -5.15 2.67 25.32
C LEU A 259 -5.91 3.71 26.14
N TRP A 260 -7.16 3.89 25.82
CA TRP A 260 -8.03 4.75 26.60
C TRP A 260 -8.36 4.08 27.91
N PRO A 261 -8.30 4.81 29.03
CA PRO A 261 -8.67 4.28 30.34
C PRO A 261 -10.14 3.92 30.43
#